data_42ef7ee22cbc0dea3fa2fbd9049fe470
#
_entry.id   42ef7ee22cbc0dea3fa2fbd9049fe470
#
_cell.length_a   1.000
_cell.length_b   1.000
_cell.length_c   1.000
_cell.angle_alpha   90.00
_cell.angle_beta   90.00
_cell.angle_gamma   90.00
#
_symmetry.space_group_name_H-M   'P 1'
#
loop_
_entity.id
_entity.type
_entity.pdbx_description
1 polymer ?
#
loop_
_entity_poly.entity_id
_entity_poly.type
_entity_poly.pdbx_seq_one_letter_code
_entity_poly.pdbx_strand_id
1 'polypeptide(L)'
;MVDWHQRGLLPEAARLTSDPRTSLVTADFFATVGNGRPASADRPDATYDELLVDIDHSPRHVLHLSHAVFYSAAGLKRMRRRMNDGGVFALWSDDPPDPDFTALLAGEFEDVDAHVVEFDNFLTGGTSANTVYVAR
;
A
#
# COMPACT_ATOMS: atom_id res chain seq x y z
N MET A 1 -4.85 -13.69 5.60
CA MET A 1 -5.07 -12.64 6.63
C MET A 1 -6.56 -12.45 6.97
N VAL A 2 -7.48 -12.26 6.00
CA VAL A 2 -8.93 -12.09 6.28
C VAL A 2 -9.48 -13.23 7.14
N ASP A 3 -9.21 -14.50 6.79
CA ASP A 3 -9.62 -15.68 7.58
C ASP A 3 -9.09 -15.64 9.03
N TRP A 4 -7.87 -15.14 9.26
CA TRP A 4 -7.31 -15.00 10.61
C TRP A 4 -8.08 -13.99 11.48
N HIS A 5 -8.50 -12.88 10.88
CA HIS A 5 -9.35 -11.90 11.56
C HIS A 5 -10.74 -12.50 11.88
N GLN A 6 -11.37 -13.15 10.89
CA GLN A 6 -12.68 -13.76 11.06
C GLN A 6 -12.69 -14.88 12.11
N ARG A 7 -11.59 -15.62 12.25
CA ARG A 7 -11.42 -16.68 13.26
C ARG A 7 -10.90 -16.18 14.60
N GLY A 8 -10.66 -14.88 14.76
CA GLY A 8 -10.16 -14.32 16.01
C GLY A 8 -8.74 -14.74 16.39
N LEU A 9 -7.90 -15.10 15.41
CA LEU A 9 -6.53 -15.56 15.66
C LEU A 9 -5.53 -14.41 15.90
N LEU A 10 -5.94 -13.19 15.67
CA LEU A 10 -5.15 -11.99 15.91
C LEU A 10 -5.68 -11.23 17.12
N PRO A 11 -4.83 -10.62 17.97
CA PRO A 11 -5.25 -9.97 19.22
C PRO A 11 -6.36 -8.94 19.06
N GLU A 12 -6.32 -8.11 18.01
CA GLU A 12 -7.29 -7.04 17.74
C GLU A 12 -8.39 -7.45 16.74
N ALA A 13 -8.44 -8.73 16.33
CA ALA A 13 -9.35 -9.20 15.29
C ALA A 13 -10.82 -8.90 15.59
N ALA A 14 -11.27 -9.18 16.82
CA ALA A 14 -12.66 -8.96 17.22
C ALA A 14 -13.06 -7.48 17.17
N ARG A 15 -12.15 -6.59 17.57
CA ARG A 15 -12.36 -5.13 17.53
C ARG A 15 -12.52 -4.64 16.10
N LEU A 16 -11.63 -5.09 15.19
CA LEU A 16 -11.70 -4.70 13.78
C LEU A 16 -12.94 -5.26 13.08
N THR A 17 -13.25 -6.55 13.28
CA THR A 17 -14.36 -7.20 12.57
C THR A 17 -15.73 -6.77 13.09
N SER A 18 -15.85 -6.28 14.33
CA SER A 18 -17.09 -5.78 14.89
C SER A 18 -17.34 -4.30 14.60
N ASP A 19 -16.36 -3.54 14.15
CA ASP A 19 -16.53 -2.12 13.82
C ASP A 19 -17.27 -1.99 12.47
N PRO A 20 -18.47 -1.34 12.44
CA PRO A 20 -19.27 -1.20 11.22
C PRO A 20 -18.57 -0.38 10.12
N ARG A 21 -17.50 0.35 10.45
CA ARG A 21 -16.67 1.09 9.47
C ARG A 21 -15.64 0.19 8.79
N THR A 22 -15.37 -1.02 9.33
CA THR A 22 -14.37 -1.95 8.79
C THR A 22 -15.00 -2.88 7.77
N SER A 23 -14.37 -2.99 6.61
CA SER A 23 -14.72 -3.97 5.59
C SER A 23 -13.48 -4.77 5.19
N LEU A 24 -13.49 -6.09 5.44
CA LEU A 24 -12.42 -7.00 5.06
C LEU A 24 -12.71 -7.57 3.68
N VAL A 25 -11.93 -7.19 2.67
CA VAL A 25 -12.11 -7.61 1.28
C VAL A 25 -10.99 -8.54 0.87
N THR A 26 -11.33 -9.74 0.38
CA THR A 26 -10.36 -10.63 -0.27
C THR A 26 -10.37 -10.35 -1.78
N ALA A 27 -9.33 -9.69 -2.27
CA ALA A 27 -9.18 -9.34 -3.67
C ALA A 27 -7.70 -9.30 -4.07
N ASP A 28 -7.44 -9.42 -5.36
CA ASP A 28 -6.13 -9.11 -5.94
C ASP A 28 -6.02 -7.58 -6.04
N PHE A 29 -5.16 -6.98 -5.21
CA PHE A 29 -4.94 -5.54 -5.18
C PHE A 29 -4.50 -5.00 -6.55
N PHE A 30 -3.57 -5.67 -7.22
CA PHE A 30 -3.02 -5.21 -8.50
C PHE A 30 -4.04 -5.32 -9.64
N ALA A 31 -4.89 -6.35 -9.62
CA ALA A 31 -5.97 -6.50 -10.59
C ALA A 31 -7.13 -5.53 -10.35
N THR A 32 -7.26 -4.98 -9.15
CA THR A 32 -8.31 -4.03 -8.76
C THR A 32 -7.77 -2.62 -8.60
N VAL A 33 -7.47 -2.18 -7.39
CA VAL A 33 -7.04 -0.79 -7.08
C VAL A 33 -5.80 -0.38 -7.87
N GLY A 34 -4.82 -1.26 -8.00
CA GLY A 34 -3.61 -1.02 -8.81
C GLY A 34 -3.90 -0.79 -10.30
N ASN A 35 -5.04 -1.27 -10.81
CA ASN A 35 -5.54 -1.02 -12.16
C ASN A 35 -6.65 0.04 -12.22
N GLY A 36 -6.83 0.83 -11.16
CA GLY A 36 -7.83 1.88 -11.08
C GLY A 36 -9.27 1.37 -11.00
N ARG A 37 -9.48 0.16 -10.47
CA ARG A 37 -10.78 -0.44 -10.18
C ARG A 37 -11.06 -0.40 -8.68
N PRO A 38 -12.33 -0.43 -8.24
CA PRO A 38 -12.64 -0.54 -6.80
C PRO A 38 -12.18 -1.88 -6.24
N ALA A 39 -11.83 -1.93 -4.96
CA ALA A 39 -11.48 -3.17 -4.28
C ALA A 39 -12.67 -4.14 -4.17
N SER A 40 -13.90 -3.62 -4.11
CA SER A 40 -15.13 -4.41 -4.02
C SER A 40 -16.10 -4.04 -5.15
N ALA A 41 -16.73 -5.06 -5.75
CA ALA A 41 -17.75 -4.90 -6.77
C ALA A 41 -19.02 -4.21 -6.22
N ASP A 42 -19.28 -4.33 -4.92
CA ASP A 42 -20.43 -3.71 -4.25
C ASP A 42 -20.31 -2.18 -4.13
N ARG A 43 -19.10 -1.65 -4.35
CA ARG A 43 -18.81 -0.21 -4.35
C ARG A 43 -18.05 0.19 -5.62
N PRO A 44 -18.69 0.20 -6.78
CA PRO A 44 -18.02 0.44 -8.07
C PRO A 44 -17.37 1.82 -8.17
N ASP A 45 -17.90 2.81 -7.47
CA ASP A 45 -17.42 4.20 -7.50
C ASP A 45 -16.57 4.57 -6.27
N ALA A 46 -16.13 3.58 -5.49
CA ALA A 46 -15.32 3.85 -4.31
C ALA A 46 -14.01 4.57 -4.68
N THR A 47 -13.76 5.66 -3.95
CA THR A 47 -12.49 6.38 -3.90
C THR A 47 -11.97 6.40 -2.47
N TYR A 48 -10.71 6.74 -2.28
CA TYR A 48 -10.01 6.62 -1.01
C TYR A 48 -9.36 7.96 -0.63
N ASP A 49 -9.50 8.36 0.63
CA ASP A 49 -8.77 9.47 1.21
C ASP A 49 -7.33 9.05 1.55
N GLU A 50 -7.16 7.78 1.90
CA GLU A 50 -5.86 7.18 2.21
C GLU A 50 -5.74 5.82 1.54
N LEU A 51 -4.59 5.55 0.94
CA LEU A 51 -4.23 4.27 0.36
C LEU A 51 -2.86 3.83 0.86
N LEU A 52 -2.86 2.85 1.78
CA LEU A 52 -1.66 2.31 2.39
C LEU A 52 -1.35 0.95 1.78
N VAL A 53 -0.17 0.80 1.17
CA VAL A 53 0.25 -0.41 0.46
C VAL A 53 1.45 -1.05 1.15
N ASP A 54 1.27 -2.32 1.53
CA ASP A 54 2.28 -3.18 2.16
C ASP A 54 2.12 -4.59 1.60
N ILE A 55 2.63 -4.83 0.38
CA ILE A 55 2.44 -6.10 -0.33
C ILE A 55 3.78 -6.67 -0.83
N ASP A 56 4.50 -5.93 -1.68
CA ASP A 56 5.79 -6.35 -2.23
C ASP A 56 6.96 -5.94 -1.31
N HIS A 57 8.13 -6.55 -1.49
CA HIS A 57 9.34 -6.15 -0.74
C HIS A 57 9.75 -4.71 -1.02
N SER A 58 9.63 -4.29 -2.27
CA SER A 58 9.91 -2.92 -2.70
C SER A 58 9.40 -2.70 -4.13
N PRO A 59 9.39 -1.46 -4.64
CA PRO A 59 9.12 -1.20 -6.06
C PRO A 59 10.03 -1.94 -7.04
N ARG A 60 11.25 -2.29 -6.62
CA ARG A 60 12.22 -3.05 -7.43
C ARG A 60 12.14 -4.56 -7.24
N HIS A 61 11.70 -5.01 -6.06
CA HIS A 61 11.66 -6.43 -5.70
C HIS A 61 10.22 -6.87 -5.46
N VAL A 62 9.51 -7.07 -6.57
CA VAL A 62 8.11 -7.51 -6.57
C VAL A 62 8.00 -9.01 -6.30
N LEU A 63 6.96 -9.42 -5.57
CA LEU A 63 6.66 -10.83 -5.31
C LEU A 63 6.22 -11.59 -6.57
N HIS A 64 5.65 -10.88 -7.55
CA HIS A 64 5.27 -11.43 -8.83
C HIS A 64 5.49 -10.41 -9.96
N LEU A 65 5.96 -10.86 -11.12
CA LEU A 65 6.30 -9.98 -12.24
C LEU A 65 5.13 -9.09 -12.71
N SER A 66 3.89 -9.56 -12.58
CA SER A 66 2.71 -8.75 -12.94
C SER A 66 2.53 -7.51 -12.06
N HIS A 67 3.12 -7.49 -10.85
CA HIS A 67 3.04 -6.35 -9.94
C HIS A 67 3.87 -5.15 -10.42
N ALA A 68 4.95 -5.40 -11.18
CA ALA A 68 5.84 -4.34 -11.69
C ALA A 68 5.09 -3.25 -12.49
N VAL A 69 3.98 -3.60 -13.12
CA VAL A 69 3.13 -2.64 -13.86
C VAL A 69 2.55 -1.56 -12.93
N PHE A 70 2.27 -1.90 -11.67
CA PHE A 70 1.77 -0.94 -10.68
C PHE A 70 2.81 0.14 -10.36
N TYR A 71 4.09 -0.22 -10.24
CA TYR A 71 5.21 0.67 -9.90
C TYR A 71 5.71 1.50 -11.11
N SER A 72 5.00 1.50 -12.22
CA SER A 72 5.26 2.36 -13.38
C SER A 72 4.45 3.66 -13.30
N ALA A 73 4.86 4.72 -14.03
CA ALA A 73 4.08 5.95 -14.15
C ALA A 73 2.61 5.68 -14.55
N ALA A 74 2.39 4.78 -15.52
CA ALA A 74 1.04 4.41 -15.95
C ALA A 74 0.25 3.67 -14.86
N GLY A 75 0.90 2.86 -14.03
CA GLY A 75 0.29 2.16 -12.90
C GLY A 75 -0.12 3.13 -11.80
N LEU A 76 0.79 4.01 -11.38
CA LEU A 76 0.54 5.04 -10.38
C LEU A 76 -0.59 5.98 -10.81
N LYS A 77 -0.59 6.41 -12.08
CA LYS A 77 -1.68 7.22 -12.64
C LYS A 77 -3.04 6.51 -12.60
N ARG A 78 -3.09 5.19 -12.85
CA ARG A 78 -4.35 4.44 -12.72
C ARG A 78 -4.82 4.36 -11.27
N MET A 79 -3.90 4.10 -10.34
CA MET A 79 -4.18 4.05 -8.91
C MET A 79 -4.66 5.41 -8.40
N ARG A 80 -4.00 6.52 -8.78
CA ARG A 80 -4.35 7.89 -8.37
C ARG A 80 -5.82 8.25 -8.68
N ARG A 81 -6.41 7.69 -9.74
CA ARG A 81 -7.84 7.88 -10.08
C ARG A 81 -8.80 7.30 -9.05
N ARG A 82 -8.32 6.47 -8.13
CA ARG A 82 -9.08 5.91 -7.01
C ARG A 82 -8.87 6.67 -5.72
N MET A 83 -8.16 7.78 -5.76
CA MET A 83 -7.97 8.65 -4.61
C MET A 83 -8.79 9.92 -4.76
N ASN A 84 -9.28 10.43 -3.65
CA ASN A 84 -9.91 11.74 -3.56
C ASN A 84 -8.85 12.85 -3.74
N ASP A 85 -9.29 14.07 -4.03
CA ASP A 85 -8.40 15.23 -4.04
C ASP A 85 -7.82 15.45 -2.66
N GLY A 86 -6.50 15.67 -2.58
CA GLY A 86 -5.77 15.77 -1.31
C GLY A 86 -5.57 14.44 -0.57
N GLY A 87 -5.94 13.32 -1.20
CA GLY A 87 -5.74 11.99 -0.62
C GLY A 87 -4.26 11.62 -0.48
N VAL A 88 -3.93 10.79 0.50
CA VAL A 88 -2.56 10.36 0.83
C VAL A 88 -2.31 8.93 0.36
N PHE A 89 -1.29 8.75 -0.45
CA PHE A 89 -0.72 7.44 -0.78
C PHE A 89 0.49 7.18 0.11
N ALA A 90 0.57 5.98 0.69
CA ALA A 90 1.79 5.52 1.36
C ALA A 90 2.14 4.09 0.94
N LEU A 91 3.43 3.85 0.74
CA LEU A 91 4.00 2.55 0.37
C LEU A 91 5.14 2.20 1.32
N TRP A 92 5.04 1.01 1.93
CA TRP A 92 6.14 0.41 2.66
C TRP A 92 7.11 -0.29 1.71
N SER A 93 8.42 -0.21 2.00
CA SER A 93 9.50 -0.84 1.24
C SER A 93 10.59 -1.35 2.18
N ASP A 94 11.07 -2.56 1.92
CA ASP A 94 12.21 -3.17 2.62
C ASP A 94 13.56 -2.62 2.13
N ASP A 95 13.60 -2.02 0.95
CA ASP A 95 14.78 -1.40 0.37
C ASP A 95 14.98 0.04 0.86
N PRO A 96 16.21 0.57 0.82
CA PRO A 96 16.48 1.99 0.98
C PRO A 96 15.69 2.86 -0.02
N PRO A 97 15.55 4.18 0.25
CA PRO A 97 14.86 5.09 -0.65
C PRO A 97 15.33 4.97 -2.11
N ASP A 98 14.39 4.79 -3.01
CA ASP A 98 14.61 4.71 -4.46
C ASP A 98 14.30 6.06 -5.12
N PRO A 99 15.32 6.80 -5.61
CA PRO A 99 15.10 8.09 -6.25
C PRO A 99 14.29 7.97 -7.56
N ASP A 100 14.39 6.86 -8.28
CA ASP A 100 13.63 6.66 -9.52
C ASP A 100 12.14 6.48 -9.20
N PHE A 101 11.81 5.72 -8.15
CA PHE A 101 10.43 5.55 -7.71
C PHE A 101 9.87 6.85 -7.11
N THR A 102 10.67 7.59 -6.33
CA THR A 102 10.30 8.92 -5.82
C THR A 102 9.97 9.88 -6.97
N ALA A 103 10.76 9.87 -8.03
CA ALA A 103 10.50 10.68 -9.23
C ALA A 103 9.21 10.26 -9.96
N LEU A 104 8.90 8.97 -10.01
CA LEU A 104 7.63 8.47 -10.57
C LEU A 104 6.43 8.95 -9.77
N LEU A 105 6.51 8.92 -8.43
CA LEU A 105 5.46 9.45 -7.55
C LEU A 105 5.26 10.94 -7.75
N ALA A 106 6.35 11.73 -7.86
CA ALA A 106 6.30 13.16 -8.11
C ALA A 106 5.68 13.53 -9.48
N GLY A 107 5.53 12.57 -10.39
CA GLY A 107 4.78 12.76 -11.63
C GLY A 107 3.25 12.75 -11.47
N GLU A 108 2.74 12.25 -10.33
CA GLU A 108 1.31 12.09 -10.07
C GLU A 108 0.85 12.78 -8.77
N PHE A 109 1.77 13.23 -7.91
CA PHE A 109 1.52 13.86 -6.62
C PHE A 109 2.35 15.14 -6.48
N GLU A 110 1.83 16.12 -5.74
CA GLU A 110 2.48 17.42 -5.56
C GLU A 110 3.60 17.37 -4.50
N ASP A 111 3.43 16.53 -3.48
CA ASP A 111 4.32 16.42 -2.33
C ASP A 111 4.69 14.95 -2.13
N VAL A 112 6.00 14.64 -2.16
CA VAL A 112 6.51 13.26 -2.07
C VAL A 112 7.73 13.19 -1.16
N ASP A 113 7.61 12.38 -0.11
CA ASP A 113 8.69 12.08 0.83
C ASP A 113 9.01 10.58 0.87
N ALA A 114 10.27 10.26 1.16
CA ALA A 114 10.73 8.90 1.45
C ALA A 114 11.39 8.87 2.83
N HIS A 115 10.68 8.35 3.81
CA HIS A 115 11.12 8.31 5.20
C HIS A 115 11.83 6.99 5.50
N VAL A 116 13.05 7.04 6.03
CA VAL A 116 13.76 5.88 6.56
C VAL A 116 13.29 5.67 8.01
N VAL A 117 12.75 4.49 8.30
CA VAL A 117 12.28 4.08 9.62
C VAL A 117 13.20 3.01 10.16
N GLU A 118 14.00 3.36 11.17
CA GLU A 118 14.90 2.42 11.86
C GLU A 118 14.19 1.74 13.03
N PHE A 119 14.52 0.47 13.26
CA PHE A 119 13.98 -0.31 14.38
C PHE A 119 14.97 -1.38 14.84
N ASP A 120 14.88 -1.77 16.11
CA ASP A 120 15.71 -2.84 16.67
C ASP A 120 15.34 -4.19 16.03
N ASN A 121 16.35 -4.90 15.53
CA ASN A 121 16.18 -6.23 14.98
C ASN A 121 16.61 -7.29 15.99
N PHE A 122 15.64 -7.88 16.66
CA PHE A 122 15.87 -8.91 17.70
C PHE A 122 16.50 -10.20 17.16
N LEU A 123 16.36 -10.48 15.85
CA LEU A 123 16.89 -11.70 15.24
C LEU A 123 18.39 -11.58 14.93
N THR A 124 18.85 -10.41 14.58
CA THR A 124 20.25 -10.15 14.20
C THR A 124 21.05 -9.48 15.31
N GLY A 125 20.39 -8.94 16.32
CA GLY A 125 21.02 -8.20 17.43
C GLY A 125 21.54 -6.83 17.02
N GLY A 126 20.96 -6.23 15.97
CA GLY A 126 21.34 -4.92 15.43
C GLY A 126 20.10 -4.07 15.09
N THR A 127 20.31 -3.05 14.23
CA THR A 127 19.26 -2.20 13.69
C THR A 127 18.92 -2.63 12.27
N SER A 128 17.66 -2.64 11.93
CA SER A 128 17.14 -2.71 10.56
C SER A 128 16.43 -1.40 10.21
N ALA A 129 16.28 -1.13 8.92
CA ALA A 129 15.59 0.03 8.45
C ALA A 129 14.69 -0.32 7.26
N ASN A 130 13.52 0.31 7.21
CA ASN A 130 12.60 0.26 6.07
C ASN A 130 12.39 1.66 5.52
N THR A 131 11.87 1.75 4.31
CA THR A 131 11.44 3.02 3.71
C THR A 131 9.92 3.08 3.67
N VAL A 132 9.36 4.23 4.06
CA VAL A 132 7.96 4.55 3.83
C VAL A 132 7.89 5.75 2.89
N TYR A 133 7.39 5.52 1.68
CA TYR A 133 7.06 6.60 0.76
C TYR A 133 5.71 7.17 1.14
N VAL A 134 5.60 8.49 1.18
CA VAL A 134 4.35 9.23 1.41
C VAL A 134 4.19 10.23 0.28
N ALA A 135 3.03 10.24 -0.36
CA ALA A 135 2.73 11.14 -1.49
C ALA A 135 1.31 11.71 -1.39
N ARG A 136 1.16 13.01 -1.67
CA ARG A 136 -0.11 13.74 -1.60
C ARG A 136 -0.21 14.85 -2.65
#